data_88948e506b4b516bca15e0b85bddf2b4
#
_entry.id   88948e506b4b516bca15e0b85bddf2b4
#
_cell.length_a   1.000
_cell.length_b   1.000
_cell.length_c   1.000
_cell.angle_alpha   90.00
_cell.angle_beta   90.00
_cell.angle_gamma   90.00
#
_symmetry.space_group_name_H-M   'P 1'
#
loop_
_entity.id
_entity.type
_entity.pdbx_description
1 polymer ?
#
loop_
_entity_poly.entity_id
_entity_poly.type
_entity_poly.pdbx_seq_one_letter_code
_entity_poly.pdbx_strand_id
1 'polypeptide(L)'
;MDAFQLAEEIRLRFRQGDAKLPVLPEAVMEVRKIVNDEDRGAADIAKVVAKDSTLSTTVLRIANSARFRAGGAEIRNLPMAIQRLGGRRTLQLLTAISSQVHLAVKNRQLQGVLRDCTRHALLVATAAQHLARLTRTVDPEEAFLGGMLFDVGVSAIICAVPDEIIKCAPEEQTVILKQLHREMGGRLLTYWEMPDAFISLASHHGVEADDRPRENLIDLIDAVQFMLDSTGHSLPFDDVPEGIDALHYPPMRRLSVNETHLAAVEVELEDGVAELEQIFSQIG
;
A
#
# COMPACT_ATOMS: atom_id res chain seq x y z
N MET A 1 -23.83 -19.31 8.56
CA MET A 1 -22.99 -18.42 9.41
C MET A 1 -23.05 -17.09 8.71
N ASP A 2 -23.36 -16.02 9.41
CA ASP A 2 -23.34 -14.70 8.80
C ASP A 2 -21.89 -14.16 8.69
N ALA A 3 -21.72 -13.08 7.91
CA ALA A 3 -20.39 -12.50 7.64
C ALA A 3 -19.69 -12.04 8.92
N PHE A 4 -20.42 -11.54 9.92
CA PHE A 4 -19.85 -11.11 11.18
C PHE A 4 -19.32 -12.29 12.02
N GLN A 5 -20.06 -13.38 12.07
CA GLN A 5 -19.64 -14.61 12.78
C GLN A 5 -18.40 -15.21 12.10
N LEU A 6 -18.35 -15.20 10.76
CA LEU A 6 -17.20 -15.69 10.03
C LEU A 6 -15.96 -14.79 10.23
N ALA A 7 -16.15 -13.48 10.28
CA ALA A 7 -15.04 -12.55 10.59
C ALA A 7 -14.46 -12.83 12.00
N GLU A 8 -15.30 -13.07 13.00
CA GLU A 8 -14.82 -13.43 14.34
C GLU A 8 -14.10 -14.78 14.37
N GLU A 9 -14.60 -15.78 13.63
CA GLU A 9 -13.91 -17.08 13.49
C GLU A 9 -12.54 -16.92 12.83
N ILE A 10 -12.45 -16.14 11.73
CA ILE A 10 -11.18 -15.84 11.07
C ILE A 10 -10.23 -15.12 12.04
N ARG A 11 -10.71 -14.13 12.79
CA ARG A 11 -9.93 -13.42 13.82
C ARG A 11 -9.38 -14.37 14.89
N LEU A 12 -10.21 -15.32 15.35
CA LEU A 12 -9.81 -16.31 16.34
C LEU A 12 -8.73 -17.25 15.79
N ARG A 13 -8.85 -17.71 14.56
CA ARG A 13 -7.84 -18.55 13.88
C ARG A 13 -6.48 -17.85 13.76
N PHE A 14 -6.48 -16.55 13.44
CA PHE A 14 -5.24 -15.77 13.44
C PHE A 14 -4.62 -15.67 14.85
N ARG A 15 -5.45 -15.49 15.89
CA ARG A 15 -4.97 -15.45 17.28
C ARG A 15 -4.41 -16.78 17.76
N GLN A 16 -4.96 -17.88 17.30
CA GLN A 16 -4.53 -19.24 17.65
C GLN A 16 -3.35 -19.73 16.80
N GLY A 17 -2.99 -19.01 15.73
CA GLY A 17 -1.93 -19.41 14.82
C GLY A 17 -2.34 -20.43 13.76
N ASP A 18 -3.65 -20.75 13.65
CA ASP A 18 -4.20 -21.66 12.65
C ASP A 18 -4.30 -21.02 11.26
N ALA A 19 -4.41 -19.69 11.20
CA ALA A 19 -4.29 -18.91 9.96
C ALA A 19 -2.95 -18.19 9.97
N LYS A 20 -2.09 -18.51 9.00
CA LYS A 20 -0.72 -17.98 8.93
C LYS A 20 -0.66 -16.72 8.08
N LEU A 21 -0.06 -15.68 8.64
CA LEU A 21 0.28 -14.48 7.88
C LEU A 21 1.28 -14.80 6.76
N PRO A 22 1.16 -14.15 5.59
CA PRO A 22 2.12 -14.32 4.51
C PRO A 22 3.53 -13.91 4.94
N VAL A 23 4.51 -14.70 4.51
CA VAL A 23 5.94 -14.45 4.76
C VAL A 23 6.50 -13.57 3.64
N LEU A 24 7.41 -12.67 3.99
CA LEU A 24 8.16 -11.94 2.97
C LEU A 24 8.98 -12.91 2.10
N PRO A 25 9.06 -12.68 0.79
CA PRO A 25 9.93 -13.44 -0.10
C PRO A 25 11.38 -13.45 0.39
N GLU A 26 12.09 -14.54 0.14
CA GLU A 26 13.50 -14.70 0.54
C GLU A 26 14.38 -13.56 0.04
N ALA A 27 14.14 -13.09 -1.19
CA ALA A 27 14.84 -11.95 -1.76
C ALA A 27 14.70 -10.66 -0.91
N VAL A 28 13.50 -10.38 -0.39
CA VAL A 28 13.28 -9.21 0.48
C VAL A 28 13.99 -9.36 1.82
N MET A 29 13.95 -10.57 2.41
CA MET A 29 14.67 -10.88 3.64
C MET A 29 16.19 -10.77 3.46
N GLU A 30 16.72 -11.18 2.31
CA GLU A 30 18.14 -11.05 1.98
C GLU A 30 18.54 -9.58 1.78
N VAL A 31 17.72 -8.79 1.08
CA VAL A 31 17.93 -7.33 0.93
C VAL A 31 17.91 -6.63 2.29
N ARG A 32 17.02 -7.00 3.21
CA ARG A 32 16.98 -6.46 4.57
C ARG A 32 18.31 -6.66 5.30
N LYS A 33 18.91 -7.86 5.21
CA LYS A 33 20.22 -8.14 5.81
C LYS A 33 21.31 -7.25 5.22
N ILE A 34 21.27 -7.02 3.90
CA ILE A 34 22.25 -6.17 3.21
C ILE A 34 22.10 -4.70 3.63
N VAL A 35 20.88 -4.19 3.74
CA VAL A 35 20.61 -2.79 4.12
C VAL A 35 21.09 -2.48 5.56
N ASN A 36 21.10 -3.50 6.42
CA ASN A 36 21.55 -3.37 7.81
C ASN A 36 23.05 -3.65 7.99
N ASP A 37 23.79 -3.96 6.93
CA ASP A 37 25.22 -4.24 6.92
C ASP A 37 25.97 -3.05 6.30
N GLU A 38 26.82 -2.38 7.09
CA GLU A 38 27.54 -1.17 6.68
C GLU A 38 28.58 -1.43 5.57
N ASP A 39 29.06 -2.68 5.45
CA ASP A 39 30.07 -3.08 4.45
C ASP A 39 29.47 -3.45 3.09
N ARG A 40 28.12 -3.45 2.97
CA ARG A 40 27.40 -3.85 1.77
C ARG A 40 26.62 -2.68 1.15
N GLY A 41 26.39 -2.74 -0.17
CA GLY A 41 25.83 -1.60 -0.87
C GLY A 41 24.86 -1.96 -2.01
N ALA A 42 24.58 -0.96 -2.83
CA ALA A 42 23.62 -1.07 -3.94
C ALA A 42 23.92 -2.23 -4.90
N ALA A 43 25.21 -2.54 -5.12
CA ALA A 43 25.61 -3.65 -5.98
C ALA A 43 25.23 -5.03 -5.40
N ASP A 44 25.24 -5.17 -4.07
CA ASP A 44 24.86 -6.44 -3.43
C ASP A 44 23.34 -6.61 -3.40
N ILE A 45 22.61 -5.54 -3.15
CA ILE A 45 21.14 -5.53 -3.31
C ILE A 45 20.76 -5.90 -4.74
N ALA A 46 21.45 -5.33 -5.75
CA ALA A 46 21.19 -5.62 -7.15
C ALA A 46 21.38 -7.11 -7.51
N LYS A 47 22.39 -7.77 -6.93
CA LYS A 47 22.60 -9.21 -7.13
C LYS A 47 21.43 -10.06 -6.60
N VAL A 48 20.84 -9.66 -5.50
CA VAL A 48 19.68 -10.35 -4.93
C VAL A 48 18.44 -10.11 -5.77
N VAL A 49 18.14 -8.85 -6.08
CA VAL A 49 16.98 -8.44 -6.87
C VAL A 49 17.02 -9.07 -8.28
N ALA A 50 18.22 -9.22 -8.88
CA ALA A 50 18.40 -9.81 -10.20
C ALA A 50 17.97 -11.30 -10.30
N LYS A 51 17.84 -12.00 -9.18
CA LYS A 51 17.34 -13.38 -9.15
C LYS A 51 15.84 -13.51 -9.46
N ASP A 52 15.10 -12.41 -9.29
CA ASP A 52 13.66 -12.32 -9.54
C ASP A 52 13.38 -11.31 -10.65
N SER A 53 12.87 -11.78 -11.78
CA SER A 53 12.60 -10.95 -12.95
C SER A 53 11.50 -9.92 -12.70
N THR A 54 10.49 -10.25 -11.89
CA THR A 54 9.37 -9.37 -11.55
C THR A 54 9.86 -8.21 -10.68
N LEU A 55 10.60 -8.51 -9.62
CA LEU A 55 11.20 -7.51 -8.75
C LEU A 55 12.19 -6.62 -9.53
N SER A 56 13.04 -7.22 -10.38
CA SER A 56 13.99 -6.51 -11.23
C SER A 56 13.32 -5.49 -12.14
N THR A 57 12.29 -5.94 -12.87
CA THR A 57 11.54 -5.08 -13.79
C THR A 57 10.83 -3.96 -13.04
N THR A 58 10.24 -4.26 -11.90
CA THR A 58 9.51 -3.27 -11.11
C THR A 58 10.44 -2.22 -10.50
N VAL A 59 11.59 -2.60 -9.95
CA VAL A 59 12.61 -1.67 -9.43
C VAL A 59 13.11 -0.73 -10.53
N LEU A 60 13.42 -1.27 -11.73
CA LEU A 60 13.85 -0.45 -12.87
C LEU A 60 12.76 0.52 -13.32
N ARG A 61 11.51 0.06 -13.38
CA ARG A 61 10.36 0.89 -13.76
C ARG A 61 10.15 2.04 -12.77
N ILE A 62 10.14 1.76 -11.47
CA ILE A 62 10.01 2.77 -10.42
C ILE A 62 11.14 3.79 -10.50
N ALA A 63 12.40 3.33 -10.61
CA ALA A 63 13.56 4.22 -10.71
C ALA A 63 13.53 5.12 -11.97
N ASN A 64 12.82 4.71 -13.02
CA ASN A 64 12.65 5.46 -14.28
C ASN A 64 11.33 6.23 -14.37
N SER A 65 10.41 6.07 -13.43
CA SER A 65 9.18 6.86 -13.41
C SER A 65 9.51 8.36 -13.36
N ALA A 66 8.61 9.19 -13.88
CA ALA A 66 8.77 10.65 -13.90
C ALA A 66 9.15 11.18 -12.50
N ARG A 67 8.64 10.54 -11.49
CA ARG A 67 8.82 10.84 -10.06
C ARG A 67 10.26 10.64 -9.56
N PHE A 68 10.90 9.51 -9.87
CA PHE A 68 12.26 9.19 -9.39
C PHE A 68 13.35 9.57 -10.40
N ARG A 69 12.97 9.85 -11.63
CA ARG A 69 13.91 10.23 -12.70
C ARG A 69 14.48 11.63 -12.50
N ALA A 70 13.74 12.56 -11.89
CA ALA A 70 14.18 13.92 -11.54
C ALA A 70 14.93 14.62 -12.70
N GLY A 71 14.49 14.45 -13.96
CA GLY A 71 15.17 15.00 -15.15
C GLY A 71 16.45 14.27 -15.58
N GLY A 72 16.86 13.21 -14.89
CA GLY A 72 18.03 12.39 -15.22
C GLY A 72 17.82 11.44 -16.41
N ALA A 73 18.91 10.84 -16.91
CA ALA A 73 18.85 9.85 -17.98
C ALA A 73 18.12 8.57 -17.54
N GLU A 74 17.57 7.86 -18.52
CA GLU A 74 16.99 6.54 -18.32
C GLU A 74 18.02 5.55 -17.75
N ILE A 75 17.66 4.82 -16.70
CA ILE A 75 18.49 3.79 -16.08
C ILE A 75 18.08 2.41 -16.63
N ARG A 76 19.08 1.63 -17.06
CA ARG A 76 18.90 0.31 -17.65
C ARG A 76 19.55 -0.82 -16.86
N ASN A 77 20.07 -0.53 -15.65
CA ASN A 77 20.68 -1.56 -14.81
C ASN A 77 20.28 -1.38 -13.33
N LEU A 78 20.18 -2.49 -12.64
CA LEU A 78 19.74 -2.53 -11.24
C LEU A 78 20.66 -1.78 -10.27
N PRO A 79 22.00 -1.88 -10.34
CA PRO A 79 22.87 -1.14 -9.42
C PRO A 79 22.62 0.37 -9.46
N MET A 80 22.47 0.96 -10.65
CA MET A 80 22.16 2.39 -10.79
C MET A 80 20.74 2.73 -10.32
N ALA A 81 19.77 1.84 -10.57
CA ALA A 81 18.41 2.01 -10.07
C ALA A 81 18.37 2.05 -8.54
N ILE A 82 19.04 1.09 -7.90
CA ILE A 82 19.12 1.00 -6.44
C ILE A 82 19.93 2.16 -5.86
N GLN A 83 20.99 2.61 -6.54
CA GLN A 83 21.76 3.79 -6.12
C GLN A 83 20.89 5.06 -6.18
N ARG A 84 20.04 5.21 -7.22
CA ARG A 84 19.09 6.34 -7.33
C ARG A 84 18.01 6.30 -6.25
N LEU A 85 17.47 5.13 -5.96
CA LEU A 85 16.41 4.96 -4.96
C LEU A 85 16.97 5.00 -3.52
N GLY A 86 18.18 4.51 -3.30
CA GLY A 86 18.76 4.25 -1.98
C GLY A 86 18.35 2.87 -1.45
N GLY A 87 19.23 2.25 -0.63
CA GLY A 87 19.03 0.88 -0.14
C GLY A 87 17.79 0.71 0.72
N ARG A 88 17.57 1.58 1.71
CA ARG A 88 16.38 1.54 2.58
C ARG A 88 15.08 1.66 1.80
N ARG A 89 15.00 2.62 0.92
CA ARG A 89 13.82 2.83 0.06
C ARG A 89 13.59 1.64 -0.86
N THR A 90 14.65 1.08 -1.43
CA THR A 90 14.54 -0.15 -2.23
C THR A 90 13.95 -1.29 -1.41
N LEU A 91 14.40 -1.51 -0.16
CA LEU A 91 13.81 -2.52 0.73
C LEU A 91 12.32 -2.28 0.98
N GLN A 92 11.94 -1.05 1.30
CA GLN A 92 10.54 -0.69 1.56
C GLN A 92 9.66 -0.92 0.32
N LEU A 93 10.12 -0.49 -0.87
CA LEU A 93 9.44 -0.74 -2.13
C LEU A 93 9.31 -2.23 -2.43
N LEU A 94 10.37 -3.01 -2.24
CA LEU A 94 10.33 -4.46 -2.43
C LEU A 94 9.36 -5.13 -1.46
N THR A 95 9.29 -4.67 -0.20
CA THR A 95 8.32 -5.16 0.78
C THR A 95 6.89 -4.84 0.33
N ALA A 96 6.61 -3.61 -0.07
CA ALA A 96 5.31 -3.18 -0.54
C ALA A 96 4.87 -3.92 -1.82
N ILE A 97 5.76 -4.09 -2.79
CA ILE A 97 5.49 -4.84 -4.03
C ILE A 97 5.22 -6.31 -3.69
N SER A 98 6.02 -6.90 -2.83
CA SER A 98 5.87 -8.30 -2.45
C SER A 98 4.55 -8.57 -1.74
N SER A 99 4.02 -7.61 -1.00
CA SER A 99 2.70 -7.71 -0.38
C SER A 99 1.58 -7.83 -1.42
N GLN A 100 1.79 -7.30 -2.63
CA GLN A 100 0.79 -7.25 -3.68
C GLN A 100 0.95 -8.36 -4.75
N VAL A 101 2.16 -8.78 -5.06
CA VAL A 101 2.45 -9.61 -6.25
C VAL A 101 2.67 -11.09 -5.94
N HIS A 102 3.24 -11.43 -4.78
CA HIS A 102 3.67 -12.82 -4.48
C HIS A 102 2.65 -13.65 -3.70
N LEU A 103 1.45 -13.15 -3.57
CA LEU A 103 0.40 -13.89 -2.91
C LEU A 103 -0.18 -14.90 -3.91
N ALA A 104 0.28 -16.14 -3.84
CA ALA A 104 -0.07 -17.23 -4.76
C ALA A 104 -1.53 -17.72 -4.57
N VAL A 105 -2.49 -16.82 -4.76
CA VAL A 105 -3.91 -17.18 -4.76
C VAL A 105 -4.27 -17.75 -6.13
N LYS A 106 -4.71 -19.01 -6.18
CA LYS A 106 -5.06 -19.69 -7.46
C LYS A 106 -6.42 -19.27 -8.00
N ASN A 107 -7.28 -18.73 -7.17
CA ASN A 107 -8.64 -18.36 -7.55
C ASN A 107 -8.68 -17.05 -8.34
N ARG A 108 -9.28 -17.04 -9.54
CA ARG A 108 -9.34 -15.87 -10.43
C ARG A 108 -10.13 -14.68 -9.85
N GLN A 109 -11.20 -14.95 -9.10
CA GLN A 109 -11.99 -13.88 -8.46
C GLN A 109 -11.16 -13.16 -7.40
N LEU A 110 -10.51 -13.91 -6.51
CA LEU A 110 -9.64 -13.33 -5.49
C LEU A 110 -8.41 -12.63 -6.09
N GLN A 111 -7.87 -13.14 -7.20
CA GLN A 111 -6.84 -12.44 -7.97
C GLN A 111 -7.35 -11.10 -8.52
N GLY A 112 -8.64 -11.01 -8.89
CA GLY A 112 -9.28 -9.76 -9.27
C GLY A 112 -9.25 -8.75 -8.13
N VAL A 113 -9.76 -9.14 -6.97
CA VAL A 113 -9.76 -8.28 -5.77
C VAL A 113 -8.34 -7.80 -5.42
N LEU A 114 -7.34 -8.69 -5.45
CA LEU A 114 -5.95 -8.32 -5.17
C LEU A 114 -5.36 -7.34 -6.21
N ARG A 115 -5.73 -7.47 -7.49
CA ARG A 115 -5.34 -6.48 -8.53
C ARG A 115 -5.96 -5.11 -8.27
N ASP A 116 -7.25 -5.08 -7.90
CA ASP A 116 -7.94 -3.84 -7.60
C ASP A 116 -7.34 -3.16 -6.36
N CYS A 117 -7.01 -3.93 -5.31
CA CYS A 117 -6.26 -3.43 -4.15
C CYS A 117 -4.89 -2.86 -4.54
N THR A 118 -4.15 -3.55 -5.42
CA THR A 118 -2.84 -3.08 -5.89
C THR A 118 -2.95 -1.77 -6.67
N ARG A 119 -3.95 -1.68 -7.55
CA ARG A 119 -4.22 -0.45 -8.32
C ARG A 119 -4.57 0.70 -7.38
N HIS A 120 -5.47 0.45 -6.44
CA HIS A 120 -5.88 1.43 -5.45
C HIS A 120 -4.70 1.90 -4.58
N ALA A 121 -3.91 0.98 -4.04
CA ALA A 121 -2.71 1.31 -3.26
C ALA A 121 -1.72 2.19 -4.03
N LEU A 122 -1.54 1.96 -5.34
CA LEU A 122 -0.68 2.79 -6.18
C LEU A 122 -1.27 4.19 -6.40
N LEU A 123 -2.58 4.32 -6.59
CA LEU A 123 -3.26 5.62 -6.67
C LEU A 123 -3.11 6.40 -5.37
N VAL A 124 -3.42 5.75 -4.24
CA VAL A 124 -3.24 6.36 -2.91
C VAL A 124 -1.79 6.79 -2.69
N ALA A 125 -0.81 5.93 -3.00
CA ALA A 125 0.60 6.23 -2.85
C ALA A 125 1.04 7.45 -3.67
N THR A 126 0.56 7.53 -4.92
CA THR A 126 0.86 8.62 -5.84
C THR A 126 0.29 9.95 -5.33
N ALA A 127 -0.99 9.96 -5.02
CA ALA A 127 -1.68 11.15 -4.50
C ALA A 127 -1.14 11.59 -3.14
N ALA A 128 -0.87 10.64 -2.23
CA ALA A 128 -0.31 10.92 -0.92
C ALA A 128 1.08 11.57 -1.01
N GLN A 129 1.94 11.08 -1.89
CA GLN A 129 3.24 11.69 -2.11
C GLN A 129 3.11 13.11 -2.66
N HIS A 130 2.15 13.35 -3.58
CA HIS A 130 1.91 14.67 -4.14
C HIS A 130 1.39 15.63 -3.05
N LEU A 131 0.37 15.23 -2.30
CA LEU A 131 -0.19 16.02 -1.20
C LEU A 131 0.85 16.32 -0.11
N ALA A 132 1.72 15.35 0.21
CA ALA A 132 2.83 15.55 1.16
C ALA A 132 3.81 16.65 0.70
N ARG A 133 4.11 16.72 -0.61
CA ARG A 133 4.95 17.80 -1.17
C ARG A 133 4.30 19.18 -1.05
N LEU A 134 2.99 19.25 -1.24
CA LEU A 134 2.23 20.51 -1.15
C LEU A 134 2.09 20.97 0.30
N THR A 135 1.70 20.07 1.20
CA THR A 135 1.45 20.39 2.62
C THR A 135 2.71 20.45 3.47
N ARG A 136 3.78 19.73 3.08
CA ARG A 136 5.05 19.58 3.82
C ARG A 136 4.89 19.07 5.24
N THR A 137 3.85 18.27 5.50
CA THR A 137 3.53 17.72 6.82
C THR A 137 4.10 16.33 7.06
N VAL A 138 4.42 15.60 5.98
CA VAL A 138 4.99 14.26 5.97
C VAL A 138 6.09 14.21 4.92
N ASP A 139 7.10 13.38 5.11
CA ASP A 139 8.09 13.10 4.06
C ASP A 139 7.38 12.48 2.84
N PRO A 140 7.56 13.02 1.62
CA PRO A 140 6.85 12.53 0.43
C PRO A 140 7.10 11.04 0.12
N GLU A 141 8.26 10.51 0.51
CA GLU A 141 8.59 9.12 0.29
C GLU A 141 7.94 8.20 1.34
N GLU A 142 7.85 8.69 2.58
CA GLU A 142 7.09 8.02 3.63
C GLU A 142 5.59 7.99 3.27
N ALA A 143 5.06 9.08 2.74
CA ALA A 143 3.69 9.16 2.24
C ALA A 143 3.41 8.15 1.11
N PHE A 144 4.34 8.02 0.14
CA PHE A 144 4.23 7.03 -0.94
C PHE A 144 4.17 5.60 -0.38
N LEU A 145 5.08 5.28 0.53
CA LEU A 145 5.11 3.95 1.15
C LEU A 145 3.88 3.69 2.02
N GLY A 146 3.41 4.69 2.74
CA GLY A 146 2.16 4.63 3.48
C GLY A 146 0.99 4.25 2.59
N GLY A 147 0.85 4.92 1.43
CA GLY A 147 -0.17 4.60 0.44
C GLY A 147 -0.04 3.20 -0.16
N MET A 148 1.17 2.66 -0.27
CA MET A 148 1.38 1.27 -0.71
C MET A 148 1.02 0.22 0.35
N LEU A 149 1.04 0.57 1.64
CA LEU A 149 0.99 -0.39 2.75
C LEU A 149 -0.27 -0.28 3.61
N PHE A 150 -1.03 0.83 3.52
CA PHE A 150 -2.11 1.12 4.46
C PHE A 150 -3.15 -0.01 4.53
N ASP A 151 -3.48 -0.60 3.37
CA ASP A 151 -4.53 -1.61 3.23
C ASP A 151 -4.00 -3.04 2.95
N VAL A 152 -2.76 -3.30 3.32
CA VAL A 152 -2.11 -4.61 3.15
C VAL A 152 -2.83 -5.76 3.86
N GLY A 153 -3.68 -5.43 4.82
CA GLY A 153 -4.48 -6.40 5.59
C GLY A 153 -5.49 -7.14 4.73
N VAL A 154 -6.04 -6.53 3.69
CA VAL A 154 -6.93 -7.22 2.72
C VAL A 154 -6.18 -8.38 2.07
N SER A 155 -4.98 -8.11 1.58
CA SER A 155 -4.11 -9.13 1.01
C SER A 155 -3.77 -10.22 2.03
N ALA A 156 -3.48 -9.84 3.29
CA ALA A 156 -3.19 -10.79 4.37
C ALA A 156 -4.35 -11.77 4.60
N ILE A 157 -5.59 -11.27 4.65
CA ILE A 157 -6.79 -12.09 4.86
C ILE A 157 -7.00 -13.03 3.68
N ILE A 158 -7.01 -12.50 2.45
CA ILE A 158 -7.27 -13.28 1.24
C ILE A 158 -6.26 -14.43 1.10
N CYS A 159 -5.01 -14.21 1.49
CA CYS A 159 -3.97 -15.23 1.38
C CYS A 159 -3.99 -16.26 2.49
N ALA A 160 -4.38 -15.87 3.67
CA ALA A 160 -4.41 -16.77 4.81
C ALA A 160 -5.63 -17.69 4.82
N VAL A 161 -6.77 -17.22 4.30
CA VAL A 161 -8.05 -17.95 4.35
C VAL A 161 -8.83 -17.85 3.01
N PRO A 162 -8.19 -18.18 1.87
CA PRO A 162 -8.81 -18.00 0.55
C PRO A 162 -10.07 -18.86 0.37
N ASP A 163 -10.08 -20.06 0.91
CA ASP A 163 -11.18 -21.02 0.76
C ASP A 163 -12.44 -20.60 1.54
N GLU A 164 -12.27 -19.85 2.59
CA GLU A 164 -13.36 -19.27 3.37
C GLU A 164 -13.95 -18.06 2.65
N ILE A 165 -13.10 -17.16 2.20
CA ILE A 165 -13.51 -15.93 1.51
C ILE A 165 -14.25 -16.25 0.21
N ILE A 166 -13.77 -17.19 -0.60
CA ILE A 166 -14.40 -17.50 -1.89
C ILE A 166 -15.79 -18.15 -1.76
N LYS A 167 -16.11 -18.74 -0.62
CA LYS A 167 -17.44 -19.34 -0.36
C LYS A 167 -18.49 -18.28 -0.01
N CYS A 168 -18.08 -17.06 0.32
CA CYS A 168 -18.96 -15.97 0.67
C CYS A 168 -19.47 -15.25 -0.59
N ALA A 169 -20.67 -14.71 -0.51
CA ALA A 169 -21.16 -13.77 -1.52
C ALA A 169 -20.29 -12.49 -1.53
N PRO A 170 -20.21 -11.74 -2.64
CA PRO A 170 -19.38 -10.53 -2.72
C PRO A 170 -19.66 -9.51 -1.60
N GLU A 171 -20.91 -9.34 -1.23
CA GLU A 171 -21.32 -8.42 -0.16
C GLU A 171 -20.81 -8.90 1.21
N GLU A 172 -20.82 -10.21 1.46
CA GLU A 172 -20.29 -10.82 2.68
C GLU A 172 -18.75 -10.70 2.72
N GLN A 173 -18.08 -10.88 1.58
CA GLN A 173 -16.63 -10.67 1.45
C GLN A 173 -16.27 -9.24 1.84
N THR A 174 -17.02 -8.24 1.33
CA THR A 174 -16.83 -6.82 1.67
C THR A 174 -16.95 -6.59 3.18
N VAL A 175 -17.99 -7.13 3.83
CA VAL A 175 -18.18 -6.99 5.28
C VAL A 175 -16.99 -7.59 6.05
N ILE A 176 -16.54 -8.79 5.68
CA ILE A 176 -15.41 -9.47 6.34
C ILE A 176 -14.12 -8.67 6.18
N LEU A 177 -13.81 -8.23 4.96
CA LEU A 177 -12.61 -7.46 4.67
C LEU A 177 -12.64 -6.13 5.43
N LYS A 178 -13.76 -5.41 5.41
CA LYS A 178 -13.94 -4.16 6.14
C LYS A 178 -13.73 -4.29 7.65
N GLN A 179 -14.14 -5.40 8.25
CA GLN A 179 -13.97 -5.63 9.69
C GLN A 179 -12.55 -6.01 10.10
N LEU A 180 -11.81 -6.69 9.22
CA LEU A 180 -10.56 -7.33 9.62
C LEU A 180 -9.30 -6.65 9.05
N HIS A 181 -9.39 -5.91 7.92
CA HIS A 181 -8.20 -5.45 7.20
C HIS A 181 -7.24 -4.63 8.07
N ARG A 182 -7.74 -3.71 8.90
CA ARG A 182 -6.89 -2.90 9.79
C ARG A 182 -6.14 -3.73 10.81
N GLU A 183 -6.85 -4.61 11.52
CA GLU A 183 -6.21 -5.49 12.52
C GLU A 183 -5.18 -6.40 11.85
N MET A 184 -5.52 -6.98 10.71
CA MET A 184 -4.62 -7.89 9.99
C MET A 184 -3.46 -7.17 9.34
N GLY A 185 -3.67 -5.94 8.85
CA GLY A 185 -2.62 -5.07 8.33
C GLY A 185 -1.58 -4.72 9.39
N GLY A 186 -2.03 -4.25 10.55
CA GLY A 186 -1.14 -3.96 11.68
C GLY A 186 -0.35 -5.19 12.14
N ARG A 187 -1.01 -6.36 12.24
CA ARG A 187 -0.33 -7.62 12.59
C ARG A 187 0.69 -8.05 11.55
N LEU A 188 0.35 -7.94 10.25
CA LEU A 188 1.25 -8.30 9.17
C LEU A 188 2.50 -7.41 9.16
N LEU A 189 2.31 -6.09 9.27
CA LEU A 189 3.44 -5.16 9.28
C LEU A 189 4.31 -5.31 10.53
N THR A 190 3.72 -5.65 11.68
CA THR A 190 4.47 -6.04 12.89
C THR A 190 5.28 -7.31 12.65
N TYR A 191 4.67 -8.34 12.07
CA TYR A 191 5.36 -9.60 11.73
C TYR A 191 6.50 -9.38 10.73
N TRP A 192 6.34 -8.43 9.80
CA TRP A 192 7.39 -8.03 8.86
C TRP A 192 8.39 -7.02 9.44
N GLU A 193 8.32 -6.69 10.73
CA GLU A 193 9.21 -5.75 11.42
C GLU A 193 9.29 -4.38 10.70
N MET A 194 8.14 -3.90 10.22
CA MET A 194 8.06 -2.59 9.60
C MET A 194 8.09 -1.47 10.65
N PRO A 195 8.50 -0.23 10.27
CA PRO A 195 8.47 0.92 11.18
C PRO A 195 7.08 1.17 11.79
N ASP A 196 7.06 1.60 13.05
CA ASP A 196 5.84 1.82 13.85
C ASP A 196 4.82 2.75 13.15
N ALA A 197 5.29 3.76 12.40
CA ALA A 197 4.43 4.66 11.65
C ALA A 197 3.54 3.92 10.63
N PHE A 198 4.08 2.92 9.93
CA PHE A 198 3.30 2.12 8.98
C PHE A 198 2.39 1.11 9.68
N ILE A 199 2.83 0.55 10.83
CA ILE A 199 2.00 -0.33 11.65
C ILE A 199 0.81 0.45 12.19
N SER A 200 1.05 1.66 12.71
CA SER A 200 0.02 2.58 13.20
C SER A 200 -0.95 2.96 12.07
N LEU A 201 -0.43 3.36 10.91
CA LEU A 201 -1.22 3.68 9.73
C LEU A 201 -2.15 2.50 9.35
N ALA A 202 -1.62 1.30 9.14
CA ALA A 202 -2.41 0.14 8.72
C ALA A 202 -3.48 -0.24 9.76
N SER A 203 -3.24 0.04 11.04
CA SER A 203 -4.15 -0.27 12.13
C SER A 203 -5.27 0.77 12.33
N HIS A 204 -5.08 2.02 11.87
CA HIS A 204 -5.94 3.13 12.27
C HIS A 204 -6.44 4.02 11.13
N HIS A 205 -6.06 3.76 9.85
CA HIS A 205 -6.65 4.51 8.72
C HIS A 205 -8.16 4.32 8.67
N GLY A 206 -8.90 5.33 8.22
CA GLY A 206 -10.36 5.28 8.15
C GLY A 206 -11.09 5.25 9.49
N VAL A 207 -10.38 5.26 10.64
CA VAL A 207 -10.98 5.38 11.97
C VAL A 207 -11.24 6.85 12.26
N GLU A 208 -12.36 7.17 12.95
CA GLU A 208 -12.66 8.53 13.34
C GLU A 208 -11.48 9.19 14.07
N ALA A 209 -11.24 10.45 13.75
CA ALA A 209 -10.02 11.14 14.14
C ALA A 209 -9.81 11.28 15.66
N ASP A 210 -10.90 11.24 16.44
CA ASP A 210 -10.83 11.32 17.89
C ASP A 210 -10.55 9.97 18.57
N ASP A 211 -10.74 8.86 17.85
CA ASP A 211 -10.59 7.49 18.33
C ASP A 211 -9.25 6.83 17.93
N ARG A 212 -8.32 7.59 17.36
CA ARG A 212 -7.04 7.09 16.86
C ARG A 212 -5.86 7.99 17.22
N PRO A 213 -4.59 7.49 17.09
CA PRO A 213 -3.40 8.33 17.25
C PRO A 213 -3.41 9.53 16.29
N ARG A 214 -2.95 10.67 16.78
CA ARG A 214 -2.79 11.89 15.97
C ARG A 214 -1.46 11.84 15.24
N GLU A 215 -1.45 11.29 14.05
CA GLU A 215 -0.28 11.14 13.19
C GLU A 215 -0.57 11.72 11.80
N ASN A 216 0.32 12.60 11.34
CA ASN A 216 0.16 13.27 10.05
C ASN A 216 0.09 12.28 8.88
N LEU A 217 0.78 11.14 8.96
CA LEU A 217 0.75 10.11 7.92
C LEU A 217 -0.65 9.50 7.78
N ILE A 218 -1.33 9.21 8.91
CA ILE A 218 -2.71 8.68 8.89
C ILE A 218 -3.66 9.74 8.32
N ASP A 219 -3.55 11.00 8.79
CA ASP A 219 -4.36 12.09 8.27
C ASP A 219 -4.16 12.29 6.77
N LEU A 220 -2.92 12.13 6.28
CA LEU A 220 -2.59 12.28 4.87
C LEU A 220 -3.25 11.19 4.02
N ILE A 221 -3.18 9.93 4.45
CA ILE A 221 -3.79 8.81 3.73
C ILE A 221 -5.32 8.91 3.76
N ASP A 222 -5.91 9.25 4.91
CA ASP A 222 -7.37 9.44 5.03
C ASP A 222 -7.86 10.61 4.14
N ALA A 223 -7.10 11.72 4.07
CA ALA A 223 -7.40 12.82 3.18
C ALA A 223 -7.39 12.39 1.69
N VAL A 224 -6.40 11.60 1.30
CA VAL A 224 -6.29 11.08 -0.07
C VAL A 224 -7.40 10.09 -0.38
N GLN A 225 -7.74 9.18 0.54
CA GLN A 225 -8.87 8.25 0.35
C GLN A 225 -10.19 9.02 0.16
N PHE A 226 -10.41 10.07 0.94
CA PHE A 226 -11.58 10.94 0.77
C PHE A 226 -11.63 11.58 -0.63
N MET A 227 -10.50 12.04 -1.16
CA MET A 227 -10.42 12.59 -2.53
C MET A 227 -10.67 11.52 -3.59
N LEU A 228 -10.13 10.32 -3.43
CA LEU A 228 -10.35 9.20 -4.34
C LEU A 228 -11.80 8.75 -4.37
N ASP A 229 -12.50 8.77 -3.23
CA ASP A 229 -13.92 8.46 -3.15
C ASP A 229 -14.76 9.47 -3.94
N SER A 230 -14.47 10.75 -3.82
CA SER A 230 -15.18 11.81 -4.55
C SER A 230 -15.03 11.69 -6.08
N THR A 231 -13.99 11.02 -6.57
CA THR A 231 -13.73 10.74 -7.98
C THR A 231 -14.11 9.33 -8.42
N GLY A 232 -14.74 8.53 -7.53
CA GLY A 232 -15.22 7.18 -7.83
C GLY A 232 -14.12 6.11 -7.90
N HIS A 233 -13.00 6.32 -7.22
CA HIS A 233 -11.85 5.40 -7.20
C HIS A 233 -11.66 4.69 -5.85
N SER A 234 -12.66 4.71 -4.96
CA SER A 234 -12.66 3.95 -3.70
C SER A 234 -12.91 2.45 -3.93
N LEU A 235 -12.51 1.66 -2.94
CA LEU A 235 -12.85 0.24 -2.88
C LEU A 235 -14.10 0.00 -2.02
N PRO A 236 -14.83 -1.10 -2.23
CA PRO A 236 -16.08 -1.36 -1.49
C PRO A 236 -15.92 -1.49 0.03
N PHE A 237 -14.70 -1.68 0.51
CA PHE A 237 -14.38 -1.83 1.93
C PHE A 237 -13.67 -0.61 2.52
N ASP A 238 -13.47 0.46 1.76
CA ASP A 238 -12.93 1.71 2.27
C ASP A 238 -13.90 2.36 3.26
N ASP A 239 -13.36 2.91 4.35
CA ASP A 239 -14.11 3.63 5.37
C ASP A 239 -13.98 5.14 5.13
N VAL A 240 -14.73 5.66 4.15
CA VAL A 240 -14.78 7.09 3.84
C VAL A 240 -16.08 7.68 4.35
N PRO A 241 -16.06 8.79 5.13
CA PRO A 241 -17.27 9.39 5.66
C PRO A 241 -18.07 10.10 4.55
N GLU A 242 -19.39 9.89 4.56
CA GLU A 242 -20.32 10.50 3.61
C GLU A 242 -20.83 11.86 4.09
N GLY A 243 -21.18 12.74 3.15
CA GLY A 243 -21.89 14.01 3.43
C GLY A 243 -21.06 15.10 4.11
N ILE A 244 -19.74 14.95 4.13
CA ILE A 244 -18.82 15.96 4.66
C ILE A 244 -18.20 16.75 3.49
N ASP A 245 -18.16 18.07 3.60
CA ASP A 245 -17.37 18.90 2.69
C ASP A 245 -15.87 18.66 2.89
N ALA A 246 -15.12 18.54 1.79
CA ALA A 246 -13.69 18.18 1.82
C ALA A 246 -12.86 19.07 2.76
N LEU A 247 -13.04 20.39 2.71
CA LEU A 247 -12.29 21.32 3.55
C LEU A 247 -12.73 21.29 5.03
N HIS A 248 -13.88 20.69 5.32
CA HIS A 248 -14.37 20.47 6.69
C HIS A 248 -13.98 19.08 7.24
N TYR A 249 -13.49 18.18 6.41
CA TYR A 249 -13.02 16.86 6.86
C TYR A 249 -11.81 17.02 7.82
N PRO A 250 -11.85 16.45 9.04
CA PRO A 250 -10.83 16.68 10.06
C PRO A 250 -9.39 16.43 9.62
N PRO A 251 -9.04 15.34 8.89
CA PRO A 251 -7.72 15.14 8.32
C PRO A 251 -7.26 16.28 7.41
N MET A 252 -8.12 16.73 6.49
CA MET A 252 -7.81 17.85 5.58
C MET A 252 -7.48 19.15 6.36
N ARG A 253 -8.26 19.43 7.39
CA ARG A 253 -8.04 20.61 8.25
C ARG A 253 -6.73 20.54 9.02
N ARG A 254 -6.39 19.36 9.58
CA ARG A 254 -5.14 19.18 10.33
C ARG A 254 -3.91 19.35 9.45
N LEU A 255 -3.99 18.93 8.18
CA LEU A 255 -2.94 19.09 7.19
C LEU A 255 -2.95 20.49 6.52
N SER A 256 -3.89 21.37 6.87
CA SER A 256 -4.07 22.67 6.22
C SER A 256 -4.28 22.58 4.71
N VAL A 257 -5.00 21.55 4.26
CA VAL A 257 -5.37 21.39 2.84
C VAL A 257 -6.33 22.52 2.44
N ASN A 258 -6.15 23.04 1.23
CA ASN A 258 -6.97 24.10 0.63
C ASN A 258 -7.40 23.72 -0.79
N GLU A 259 -8.26 24.54 -1.42
CA GLU A 259 -8.79 24.30 -2.77
C GLU A 259 -7.68 24.12 -3.83
N THR A 260 -6.57 24.87 -3.72
CA THR A 260 -5.43 24.75 -4.64
C THR A 260 -4.76 23.37 -4.50
N HIS A 261 -4.64 22.86 -3.28
CA HIS A 261 -4.11 21.52 -3.03
C HIS A 261 -5.04 20.44 -3.59
N LEU A 262 -6.37 20.59 -3.41
CA LEU A 262 -7.36 19.65 -3.95
C LEU A 262 -7.25 19.59 -5.47
N ALA A 263 -7.31 20.74 -6.16
CA ALA A 263 -7.21 20.79 -7.61
C ALA A 263 -5.88 20.21 -8.14
N ALA A 264 -4.76 20.46 -7.44
CA ALA A 264 -3.47 19.92 -7.86
C ALA A 264 -3.40 18.39 -7.72
N VAL A 265 -4.01 17.82 -6.69
CA VAL A 265 -4.06 16.36 -6.48
C VAL A 265 -5.03 15.71 -7.47
N GLU A 266 -6.16 16.33 -7.82
CA GLU A 266 -7.10 15.85 -8.85
C GLU A 266 -6.40 15.69 -10.21
N VAL A 267 -5.63 16.69 -10.64
CA VAL A 267 -4.85 16.61 -11.89
C VAL A 267 -3.83 15.47 -11.83
N GLU A 268 -3.11 15.34 -10.73
CA GLU A 268 -2.13 14.23 -10.55
C GLU A 268 -2.82 12.87 -10.56
N LEU A 269 -4.04 12.76 -10.02
CA LEU A 269 -4.82 11.52 -10.04
C LEU A 269 -5.24 11.14 -11.46
N GLU A 270 -5.70 12.08 -12.28
CA GLU A 270 -6.06 11.84 -13.68
C GLU A 270 -4.85 11.29 -14.46
N ASP A 271 -3.69 11.94 -14.31
CA ASP A 271 -2.44 11.50 -14.94
C ASP A 271 -1.99 10.13 -14.39
N GLY A 272 -2.11 9.91 -13.08
CA GLY A 272 -1.75 8.67 -12.42
C GLY A 272 -2.62 7.49 -12.84
N VAL A 273 -3.93 7.68 -13.00
CA VAL A 273 -4.86 6.66 -13.52
C VAL A 273 -4.45 6.23 -14.92
N ALA A 274 -4.17 7.19 -15.82
CA ALA A 274 -3.75 6.90 -17.18
C ALA A 274 -2.41 6.13 -17.24
N GLU A 275 -1.43 6.50 -16.42
CA GLU A 275 -0.14 5.78 -16.31
C GLU A 275 -0.34 4.35 -15.79
N LEU A 276 -1.17 4.16 -14.77
CA LEU A 276 -1.46 2.83 -14.20
C LEU A 276 -2.21 1.93 -15.19
N GLU A 277 -3.18 2.45 -15.92
CA GLU A 277 -3.88 1.69 -16.96
C GLU A 277 -2.90 1.19 -18.03
N GLN A 278 -1.94 2.00 -18.42
CA GLN A 278 -0.89 1.61 -19.37
C GLN A 278 0.03 0.52 -18.78
N ILE A 279 0.36 0.59 -17.49
CA ILE A 279 1.17 -0.40 -16.79
C ILE A 279 0.43 -1.74 -16.67
N PHE A 280 -0.83 -1.73 -16.24
CA PHE A 280 -1.60 -2.96 -16.04
C PHE A 280 -2.06 -3.61 -17.33
N SER A 281 -2.29 -2.85 -18.41
CA SER A 281 -2.61 -3.42 -19.73
C SER A 281 -1.45 -4.26 -20.34
N GLN A 282 -0.23 -4.07 -19.85
CA GLN A 282 0.97 -4.80 -20.31
C GLN A 282 1.27 -6.06 -19.46
N ILE A 283 0.54 -6.28 -18.37
CA ILE A 283 0.76 -7.38 -17.41
C ILE A 283 -0.34 -8.46 -17.53
N GLY A 284 -1.44 -8.19 -18.29
CA GLY A 284 -2.60 -9.06 -18.49
C GLY A 284 -2.43 -10.12 -19.57
#